data_7a706a47728e9bee598931194df33e94
#
_entry.id   7a706a47728e9bee598931194df33e94
#
_cell.length_a   1.000
_cell.length_b   1.000
_cell.length_c   1.000
_cell.angle_alpha   90.00
_cell.angle_beta   90.00
_cell.angle_gamma   90.00
#
_symmetry.space_group_name_H-M   'P 1'
#
loop_
_entity.id
_entity.type
_entity.pdbx_description
1 polymer ?
#
loop_
_entity_poly.entity_id
_entity_poly.type
_entity_poly.pdbx_seq_one_letter_code
_entity_poly.pdbx_strand_id
1 'polypeptide(L)'
;MHIWLGFAALALVFWGITGVTQKLSTNSISSERSFLWFCWAMVALSAAVLVVAHPHWGLGALVVWSAIAGGALNGLGAWTSFRALESGGKASIVISLISLYPLLTVGLAVVLLGERLTWMQMAGAVVAIAAAILLSLEAPPKAEA
;
A
#
# COMPACT_ATOMS: atom_id res chain seq x y z
N MET A 1 -7.24 -13.97 -22.54
CA MET A 1 -6.75 -12.75 -21.81
C MET A 1 -7.10 -12.94 -20.35
N HIS A 2 -6.12 -12.85 -19.43
CA HIS A 2 -6.37 -13.14 -18.02
C HIS A 2 -7.07 -11.95 -17.37
N ILE A 3 -8.33 -12.07 -17.00
CA ILE A 3 -9.16 -11.02 -16.37
C ILE A 3 -8.48 -10.44 -15.11
N TRP A 4 -7.75 -11.28 -14.36
CA TRP A 4 -7.02 -10.84 -13.16
C TRP A 4 -5.93 -9.79 -13.46
N LEU A 5 -5.31 -9.83 -14.66
CA LEU A 5 -4.34 -8.80 -15.08
C LEU A 5 -4.98 -7.43 -15.22
N GLY A 6 -6.22 -7.36 -15.72
CA GLY A 6 -6.97 -6.11 -15.82
C GLY A 6 -7.24 -5.49 -14.44
N PHE A 7 -7.68 -6.32 -13.49
CA PHE A 7 -7.89 -5.86 -12.11
C PHE A 7 -6.57 -5.44 -11.43
N ALA A 8 -5.49 -6.17 -11.66
CA ALA A 8 -4.18 -5.80 -11.13
C ALA A 8 -3.68 -4.46 -11.69
N ALA A 9 -3.89 -4.21 -13.00
CA ALA A 9 -3.53 -2.94 -13.63
C ALA A 9 -4.37 -1.77 -13.09
N LEU A 10 -5.68 -1.98 -12.88
CA LEU A 10 -6.54 -0.97 -12.24
C LEU A 10 -6.09 -0.68 -10.81
N ALA A 11 -5.77 -1.70 -10.02
CA ALA A 11 -5.25 -1.51 -8.67
C ALA A 11 -3.96 -0.70 -8.67
N LEU A 12 -3.04 -0.97 -9.60
CA LEU A 12 -1.79 -0.22 -9.76
C LEU A 12 -2.07 1.26 -10.06
N VAL A 13 -3.00 1.57 -10.96
CA VAL A 13 -3.37 2.96 -11.29
C VAL A 13 -3.96 3.66 -10.07
N PHE A 14 -4.93 3.03 -9.37
CA PHE A 14 -5.54 3.63 -8.19
C PHE A 14 -4.53 3.87 -7.07
N TRP A 15 -3.67 2.91 -6.78
CA TRP A 15 -2.64 3.07 -5.76
C TRP A 15 -1.60 4.13 -6.15
N GLY A 16 -1.24 4.23 -7.44
CA GLY A 16 -0.35 5.27 -7.93
C GLY A 16 -0.92 6.68 -7.73
N ILE A 17 -2.20 6.88 -8.06
CA ILE A 17 -2.90 8.17 -7.84
C ILE A 17 -3.02 8.46 -6.35
N THR A 18 -3.28 7.43 -5.51
CA THR A 18 -3.41 7.58 -4.05
C THR A 18 -2.15 8.19 -3.44
N GLY A 19 -0.95 7.81 -3.88
CA GLY A 19 0.29 8.37 -3.35
C GLY A 19 0.40 9.88 -3.54
N VAL A 20 -0.01 10.40 -4.69
CA VAL A 20 -0.01 11.85 -4.98
C VAL A 20 -1.10 12.55 -4.16
N THR A 21 -2.31 12.02 -4.10
CA THR A 21 -3.42 12.62 -3.34
C THR A 21 -3.14 12.65 -1.84
N GLN A 22 -2.50 11.62 -1.29
CA GLN A 22 -2.04 11.62 0.10
C GLN A 22 -1.06 12.75 0.37
N LYS A 23 -0.07 12.97 -0.51
CA LYS A 23 0.89 14.08 -0.35
C LYS A 23 0.20 15.43 -0.43
N LEU A 24 -0.69 15.64 -1.39
CA LEU A 24 -1.46 16.88 -1.50
C LEU A 24 -2.29 17.16 -0.25
N SER A 25 -2.92 16.13 0.31
CA SER A 25 -3.69 16.25 1.55
C SER A 25 -2.81 16.67 2.73
N THR A 26 -1.68 15.99 2.94
CA THR A 26 -0.77 16.27 4.08
C THR A 26 0.01 17.59 3.95
N ASN A 27 0.02 18.21 2.76
CA ASN A 27 0.54 19.57 2.62
C ASN A 27 -0.41 20.64 3.19
N SER A 28 -1.70 20.34 3.34
CA SER A 28 -2.74 21.29 3.72
C SER A 28 -3.37 21.01 5.08
N ILE A 29 -3.44 19.74 5.48
CA ILE A 29 -4.03 19.31 6.76
C ILE A 29 -3.14 18.23 7.41
N SER A 30 -3.31 18.05 8.73
CA SER A 30 -2.52 17.04 9.46
C SER A 30 -2.80 15.61 8.98
N SER A 31 -1.86 14.71 9.22
CA SER A 31 -1.95 13.29 8.87
C SER A 31 -3.18 12.62 9.50
N GLU A 32 -3.53 12.99 10.74
CA GLU A 32 -4.71 12.47 11.44
C GLU A 32 -6.00 12.84 10.71
N ARG A 33 -6.13 14.12 10.30
CA ARG A 33 -7.31 14.58 9.54
C ARG A 33 -7.36 13.94 8.16
N SER A 34 -6.23 13.86 7.48
CA SER A 34 -6.12 13.18 6.17
C SER A 34 -6.53 11.71 6.29
N PHE A 35 -6.08 11.03 7.33
CA PHE A 35 -6.42 9.63 7.59
C PHE A 35 -7.91 9.46 7.94
N LEU A 36 -8.50 10.37 8.73
CA LEU A 36 -9.93 10.32 9.03
C LEU A 36 -10.78 10.44 7.75
N TRP A 37 -10.45 11.38 6.86
CA TRP A 37 -11.15 11.50 5.58
C TRP A 37 -10.97 10.25 4.70
N PHE A 38 -9.78 9.67 4.69
CA PHE A 38 -9.54 8.38 4.05
C PHE A 38 -10.44 7.27 4.62
N CYS A 39 -10.56 7.17 5.95
CA CYS A 39 -11.44 6.19 6.60
C CYS A 39 -12.91 6.41 6.20
N TRP A 40 -13.40 7.64 6.18
CA TRP A 40 -14.76 7.95 5.75
C TRP A 40 -15.02 7.54 4.29
N ALA A 41 -14.08 7.81 3.40
CA ALA A 41 -14.16 7.36 2.01
C ALA A 41 -14.20 5.82 1.90
N MET A 42 -13.40 5.12 2.72
CA MET A 42 -13.40 3.65 2.76
C MET A 42 -14.72 3.08 3.30
N VAL A 43 -15.32 3.72 4.31
CA VAL A 43 -16.66 3.34 4.81
C VAL A 43 -17.72 3.51 3.72
N ALA A 44 -17.72 4.63 3.01
CA ALA A 44 -18.65 4.88 1.92
C ALA A 44 -18.48 3.86 0.77
N LEU A 45 -17.23 3.57 0.39
CA LEU A 45 -16.92 2.57 -0.62
C LEU A 45 -17.35 1.17 -0.18
N SER A 46 -17.11 0.80 1.07
CA SER A 46 -17.53 -0.48 1.64
C SER A 46 -19.05 -0.63 1.63
N ALA A 47 -19.78 0.43 1.95
CA ALA A 47 -21.25 0.44 1.88
C ALA A 47 -21.73 0.26 0.43
N ALA A 48 -21.11 0.92 -0.54
CA ALA A 48 -21.44 0.74 -1.96
C ALA A 48 -21.19 -0.71 -2.42
N VAL A 49 -20.05 -1.29 -2.06
CA VAL A 49 -19.72 -2.70 -2.36
C VAL A 49 -20.74 -3.64 -1.71
N LEU A 50 -21.13 -3.38 -0.48
CA LEU A 50 -22.12 -4.20 0.24
C LEU A 50 -23.48 -4.24 -0.51
N VAL A 51 -23.92 -3.08 -1.02
CA VAL A 51 -25.19 -2.97 -1.77
C VAL A 51 -25.10 -3.69 -3.12
N VAL A 52 -23.96 -3.59 -3.82
CA VAL A 52 -23.82 -4.15 -5.17
C VAL A 52 -23.49 -5.65 -5.16
N ALA A 53 -22.61 -6.07 -4.27
CA ALA A 53 -22.06 -7.44 -4.29
C ALA A 53 -22.89 -8.46 -3.51
N HIS A 54 -23.80 -8.02 -2.63
CA HIS A 54 -24.65 -8.89 -1.79
C HIS A 54 -23.86 -10.07 -1.16
N PRO A 55 -22.80 -9.81 -0.39
CA PRO A 55 -21.88 -10.86 0.10
C PRO A 55 -22.61 -11.84 1.04
N HIS A 56 -22.23 -13.12 0.95
CA HIS A 56 -22.70 -14.13 1.90
C HIS A 56 -22.01 -13.97 3.26
N TRP A 57 -22.79 -13.95 4.33
CA TRP A 57 -22.29 -13.72 5.70
C TRP A 57 -21.97 -15.00 6.48
N GLY A 58 -22.25 -16.18 5.93
CA GLY A 58 -22.01 -17.48 6.58
C GLY A 58 -20.51 -17.86 6.60
N LEU A 59 -19.66 -16.99 7.18
CA LEU A 59 -18.20 -17.16 7.22
C LEU A 59 -17.77 -17.75 8.56
N GLY A 60 -16.77 -18.67 8.54
CA GLY A 60 -16.15 -19.18 9.77
C GLY A 60 -15.40 -18.08 10.53
N ALA A 61 -15.34 -18.21 11.86
CA ALA A 61 -14.72 -17.22 12.74
C ALA A 61 -13.27 -16.87 12.33
N LEU A 62 -12.47 -17.87 11.93
CA LEU A 62 -11.08 -17.67 11.50
C LEU A 62 -10.99 -16.72 10.29
N VAL A 63 -11.89 -16.88 9.31
CA VAL A 63 -11.92 -16.03 8.11
C VAL A 63 -12.28 -14.59 8.47
N VAL A 64 -13.26 -14.41 9.36
CA VAL A 64 -13.67 -13.08 9.85
C VAL A 64 -12.51 -12.40 10.58
N TRP A 65 -11.87 -13.09 11.53
CA TRP A 65 -10.75 -12.53 12.28
C TRP A 65 -9.54 -12.21 11.41
N SER A 66 -9.21 -13.05 10.42
CA SER A 66 -8.12 -12.74 9.49
C SER A 66 -8.43 -11.54 8.60
N ALA A 67 -9.68 -11.37 8.16
CA ALA A 67 -10.11 -10.20 7.41
C ALA A 67 -10.05 -8.91 8.25
N ILE A 68 -10.50 -8.96 9.50
CA ILE A 68 -10.41 -7.83 10.44
C ILE A 68 -8.94 -7.46 10.69
N ALA A 69 -8.09 -8.45 10.97
CA ALA A 69 -6.67 -8.21 11.20
C ALA A 69 -5.98 -7.61 9.95
N GLY A 70 -6.27 -8.12 8.76
CA GLY A 70 -5.77 -7.58 7.50
C GLY A 70 -6.23 -6.14 7.27
N GLY A 71 -7.50 -5.83 7.54
CA GLY A 71 -8.05 -4.47 7.47
C GLY A 71 -7.37 -3.51 8.46
N ALA A 72 -7.17 -3.95 9.71
CA ALA A 72 -6.48 -3.17 10.73
C ALA A 72 -5.02 -2.88 10.36
N LEU A 73 -4.28 -3.88 9.88
CA LEU A 73 -2.90 -3.71 9.41
C LEU A 73 -2.81 -2.77 8.21
N ASN A 74 -3.75 -2.88 7.27
CA ASN A 74 -3.82 -1.95 6.14
C ASN A 74 -4.12 -0.51 6.59
N GLY A 75 -5.02 -0.33 7.56
CA GLY A 75 -5.30 0.98 8.17
C GLY A 75 -4.08 1.57 8.87
N LEU A 76 -3.34 0.78 9.65
CA LEU A 76 -2.08 1.21 10.28
C LEU A 76 -1.03 1.59 9.23
N GLY A 77 -0.90 0.81 8.15
CA GLY A 77 -0.02 1.11 7.02
C GLY A 77 -0.40 2.43 6.35
N ALA A 78 -1.68 2.68 6.11
CA ALA A 78 -2.16 3.93 5.56
C ALA A 78 -1.86 5.11 6.49
N TRP A 79 -2.17 5.00 7.78
CA TRP A 79 -1.89 6.05 8.76
C TRP A 79 -0.41 6.41 8.85
N THR A 80 0.47 5.41 8.95
CA THR A 80 1.92 5.63 8.98
C THR A 80 2.44 6.23 7.67
N SER A 81 1.83 5.92 6.54
CA SER A 81 2.11 6.55 5.25
C SER A 81 1.80 8.06 5.26
N PHE A 82 0.61 8.45 5.77
CA PHE A 82 0.26 9.87 5.94
C PHE A 82 1.25 10.59 6.88
N ARG A 83 1.64 9.96 7.99
CA ARG A 83 2.64 10.52 8.92
C ARG A 83 3.99 10.74 8.26
N ALA A 84 4.47 9.77 7.47
CA ALA A 84 5.73 9.90 6.74
C ALA A 84 5.71 11.08 5.76
N LEU A 85 4.60 11.26 5.04
CA LEU A 85 4.44 12.36 4.08
C LEU A 85 4.33 13.73 4.78
N GLU A 86 3.63 13.82 5.91
CA GLU A 86 3.53 15.04 6.73
C GLU A 86 4.88 15.44 7.32
N SER A 87 5.67 14.45 7.76
CA SER A 87 7.00 14.66 8.36
C SER A 87 8.06 15.14 7.35
N GLY A 88 7.66 15.56 6.17
CA GLY A 88 8.56 16.09 5.14
C GLY A 88 8.96 15.09 4.06
N GLY A 89 8.52 13.84 4.13
CA GLY A 89 8.81 12.84 3.11
C GLY A 89 8.29 13.26 1.73
N LYS A 90 9.14 13.12 0.71
CA LYS A 90 8.73 13.30 -0.69
C LYS A 90 7.89 12.12 -1.13
N ALA A 91 6.78 12.36 -1.84
CA ALA A 91 5.90 11.30 -2.32
C ALA A 91 6.65 10.25 -3.15
N SER A 92 7.57 10.70 -4.03
CA SER A 92 8.39 9.81 -4.85
C SER A 92 9.25 8.83 -4.05
N ILE A 93 9.72 9.23 -2.87
CA ILE A 93 10.55 8.38 -2.01
C ILE A 93 9.69 7.53 -1.09
N VAL A 94 8.77 8.15 -0.35
CA VAL A 94 7.91 7.47 0.62
C VAL A 94 7.08 6.37 -0.06
N ILE A 95 6.43 6.69 -1.18
CA ILE A 95 5.61 5.71 -1.88
C ILE A 95 6.46 4.60 -2.50
N SER A 96 7.64 4.92 -3.04
CA SER A 96 8.54 3.91 -3.57
C SER A 96 9.04 2.94 -2.49
N LEU A 97 9.37 3.45 -1.28
CA LEU A 97 9.74 2.61 -0.14
C LEU A 97 8.57 1.73 0.33
N ILE A 98 7.38 2.31 0.46
CA ILE A 98 6.18 1.55 0.83
C ILE A 98 5.90 0.45 -0.21
N SER A 99 6.12 0.72 -1.49
CA SER A 99 5.92 -0.25 -2.57
C SER A 99 6.83 -1.48 -2.49
N LEU A 100 7.75 -1.54 -1.53
CA LEU A 100 8.52 -2.74 -1.21
C LEU A 100 7.78 -3.75 -0.32
N TYR A 101 6.59 -3.40 0.20
CA TYR A 101 5.83 -4.35 1.04
C TYR A 101 5.65 -5.75 0.43
N PRO A 102 5.56 -5.94 -0.91
CA PRO A 102 5.46 -7.29 -1.47
C PRO A 102 6.69 -8.16 -1.17
N LEU A 103 7.87 -7.57 -0.97
CA LEU A 103 9.07 -8.32 -0.56
C LEU A 103 8.90 -8.91 0.83
N LEU A 104 8.32 -8.15 1.77
CA LEU A 104 7.97 -8.66 3.09
C LEU A 104 6.92 -9.77 2.98
N THR A 105 5.90 -9.58 2.13
CA THR A 105 4.87 -10.59 1.87
C THR A 105 5.48 -11.87 1.32
N VAL A 106 6.38 -11.78 0.34
CA VAL A 106 7.10 -12.93 -0.23
C VAL A 106 7.94 -13.63 0.84
N GLY A 107 8.68 -12.87 1.67
CA GLY A 107 9.44 -13.45 2.78
C GLY A 107 8.55 -14.22 3.76
N LEU A 108 7.42 -13.64 4.15
CA LEU A 108 6.45 -14.29 5.02
C LEU A 108 5.79 -15.53 4.36
N ALA A 109 5.48 -15.46 3.06
CA ALA A 109 4.93 -16.60 2.32
C ALA A 109 5.90 -17.79 2.29
N VAL A 110 7.18 -17.54 2.09
CA VAL A 110 8.21 -18.59 2.17
C VAL A 110 8.28 -19.21 3.56
N VAL A 111 8.30 -18.37 4.61
CA VAL A 111 8.50 -18.84 6.00
C VAL A 111 7.24 -19.49 6.57
N LEU A 112 6.06 -18.88 6.35
CA LEU A 112 4.81 -19.30 6.98
C LEU A 112 4.00 -20.26 6.13
N LEU A 113 4.04 -20.11 4.80
CA LEU A 113 3.26 -20.94 3.87
C LEU A 113 4.12 -22.02 3.19
N GLY A 114 5.44 -22.00 3.39
CA GLY A 114 6.37 -22.93 2.76
C GLY A 114 6.49 -22.78 1.25
N GLU A 115 6.16 -21.59 0.71
CA GLU A 115 6.26 -21.33 -0.72
C GLU A 115 7.71 -21.35 -1.18
N ARG A 116 7.94 -21.86 -2.40
CA ARG A 116 9.27 -21.93 -3.00
C ARG A 116 9.41 -20.85 -4.07
N LEU A 117 10.41 -20.01 -3.92
CA LEU A 117 10.74 -19.01 -4.93
C LEU A 117 11.52 -19.62 -6.07
N THR A 118 11.16 -19.24 -7.29
CA THR A 118 11.98 -19.51 -8.47
C THR A 118 13.19 -18.57 -8.48
N TRP A 119 14.26 -18.96 -9.18
CA TRP A 119 15.43 -18.09 -9.36
C TRP A 119 15.07 -16.72 -9.94
N MET A 120 14.15 -16.68 -10.89
CA MET A 120 13.68 -15.41 -11.47
C MET A 120 12.99 -14.50 -10.45
N GLN A 121 12.18 -15.06 -9.54
CA GLN A 121 11.54 -14.30 -8.46
C GLN A 121 12.56 -13.75 -7.47
N MET A 122 13.58 -14.54 -7.11
CA MET A 122 14.69 -14.06 -6.25
C MET A 122 15.46 -12.93 -6.92
N ALA A 123 15.81 -13.08 -8.20
CA ALA A 123 16.48 -12.02 -8.97
C ALA A 123 15.63 -10.74 -9.02
N GLY A 124 14.31 -10.86 -9.27
CA GLY A 124 13.38 -9.75 -9.26
C GLY A 124 13.32 -9.04 -7.89
N ALA A 125 13.32 -9.79 -6.79
CA ALA A 125 13.35 -9.23 -5.43
C ALA A 125 14.63 -8.42 -5.17
N VAL A 126 15.80 -8.94 -5.58
CA VAL A 126 17.07 -8.22 -5.45
C VAL A 126 17.07 -6.91 -6.25
N VAL A 127 16.57 -6.94 -7.49
CA VAL A 127 16.45 -5.75 -8.34
C VAL A 127 15.50 -4.73 -7.73
N ALA A 128 14.38 -5.17 -7.17
CA ALA A 128 13.41 -4.28 -6.51
C ALA A 128 14.03 -3.58 -5.28
N ILE A 129 14.81 -4.30 -4.46
CA ILE A 129 15.53 -3.71 -3.32
C ILE A 129 16.54 -2.69 -3.80
N ALA A 130 17.34 -3.01 -4.81
CA ALA A 130 18.34 -2.11 -5.37
C ALA A 130 17.68 -0.84 -5.94
N ALA A 131 16.58 -0.97 -6.67
CA ALA A 131 15.82 0.15 -7.20
C ALA A 131 15.28 1.07 -6.09
N ALA A 132 14.75 0.50 -5.00
CA ALA A 132 14.26 1.29 -3.88
C ALA A 132 15.39 2.02 -3.13
N ILE A 133 16.55 1.40 -2.95
CA ILE A 133 17.72 2.08 -2.38
C ILE A 133 18.10 3.27 -3.25
N LEU A 134 18.21 3.07 -4.57
CA LEU A 134 18.56 4.14 -5.50
C LEU A 134 17.54 5.29 -5.49
N LEU A 135 16.25 4.98 -5.43
CA LEU A 135 15.18 5.98 -5.33
C LEU A 135 15.17 6.72 -3.99
N SER A 136 15.71 6.10 -2.93
CA SER A 136 15.80 6.72 -1.59
C SER A 136 16.99 7.67 -1.46
N LEU A 137 17.96 7.62 -2.38
CA LEU A 137 19.10 8.53 -2.38
C LEU A 137 18.63 9.91 -2.86
N GLU A 138 18.53 10.85 -1.94
CA GLU A 138 18.22 12.25 -2.27
C GLU A 138 19.46 12.94 -2.86
N ALA A 139 19.23 13.72 -3.93
CA ALA A 139 20.23 14.66 -4.38
C ALA A 139 20.49 15.70 -3.26
N PRO A 140 21.75 16.09 -3.00
CA PRO A 140 22.03 17.14 -2.04
C PRO A 140 21.27 18.42 -2.42
N PRO A 141 20.82 19.24 -1.42
CA PRO A 141 20.15 20.49 -1.70
C PRO A 141 21.03 21.32 -2.64
N LYS A 142 20.46 21.84 -3.72
CA LYS A 142 21.17 22.83 -4.55
C LYS A 142 21.53 23.98 -3.62
N ALA A 143 22.80 24.30 -3.50
CA ALA A 143 23.23 25.55 -2.88
C ALA A 143 22.54 26.67 -3.64
N GLU A 144 21.65 27.41 -2.98
CA GLU A 144 21.11 28.64 -3.54
C GLU A 144 22.27 29.62 -3.66
N ALA A 145 22.58 29.98 -4.92
CA ALA A 145 23.58 30.98 -5.26
C ALA A 145 22.95 32.38 -5.23
#